data_ced6b64194ddc7323f9939cd56c8240c
#
_entry.id   ced6b64194ddc7323f9939cd56c8240c
#
_cell.length_a   1.000
_cell.length_b   1.000
_cell.length_c   1.000
_cell.angle_alpha   90.00
_cell.angle_beta   90.00
_cell.angle_gamma   90.00
#
_symmetry.space_group_name_H-M   'P 1'
#
loop_
_entity.id
_entity.type
_entity.pdbx_description
1 polymer ?
#
loop_
_entity_poly.entity_id
_entity_poly.type
_entity_poly.pdbx_seq_one_letter_code
_entity_poly.pdbx_strand_id
1 'polypeptide(L)' 'EPPRQPSEAQMRRFWAMVGQYKINEEVLREYVYRQFGVSSSKDLTLQQYNAICSDMEAGRVA' A
#
# COMPACT_ATOMS: atom_id res chain seq x y z
N GLU A 1 -17.56 -13.69 -2.79
CA GLU A 1 -16.20 -13.94 -3.23
C GLU A 1 -15.21 -13.37 -2.23
N PRO A 2 -14.09 -14.05 -1.98
CA PRO A 2 -13.07 -13.47 -1.14
C PRO A 2 -12.48 -12.24 -1.83
N PRO A 3 -12.06 -11.20 -1.06
CA PRO A 3 -11.45 -10.04 -1.64
C PRO A 3 -10.18 -10.41 -2.41
N ARG A 4 -10.02 -9.83 -3.59
CA ARG A 4 -8.84 -10.09 -4.41
C ARG A 4 -7.63 -9.37 -3.82
N GLN A 5 -6.53 -10.07 -3.78
CA GLN A 5 -5.26 -9.49 -3.40
C GLN A 5 -4.53 -8.97 -4.63
N PRO A 6 -3.67 -7.96 -4.47
CA PRO A 6 -2.84 -7.49 -5.58
C PRO A 6 -1.97 -8.62 -6.12
N SER A 7 -1.75 -8.63 -7.44
CA SER A 7 -0.87 -9.60 -8.07
C SER A 7 0.59 -9.30 -7.71
N GLU A 8 1.47 -10.28 -7.99
CA GLU A 8 2.89 -10.10 -7.75
C GLU A 8 3.45 -8.89 -8.50
N ALA A 9 3.03 -8.71 -9.75
CA ALA A 9 3.44 -7.57 -10.55
C ALA A 9 2.97 -6.24 -9.93
N GLN A 10 1.76 -6.22 -9.39
CA GLN A 10 1.22 -5.04 -8.71
C GLN A 10 2.00 -4.75 -7.43
N MET A 11 2.38 -5.77 -6.68
CA MET A 11 3.17 -5.59 -5.47
C MET A 11 4.58 -5.07 -5.79
N ARG A 12 5.17 -5.51 -6.88
CA ARG A 12 6.46 -4.96 -7.34
C ARG A 12 6.34 -3.48 -7.63
N ARG A 13 5.28 -3.08 -8.33
CA ARG A 13 5.01 -1.68 -8.62
C ARG A 13 4.82 -0.88 -7.33
N PHE A 14 4.10 -1.45 -6.39
CA PHE A 14 3.86 -0.83 -5.08
C PHE A 14 5.19 -0.52 -4.39
N TRP A 15 6.08 -1.50 -4.29
CA TRP A 15 7.37 -1.30 -3.64
C TRP A 15 8.29 -0.38 -4.43
N ALA A 16 8.20 -0.40 -5.76
CA ALA A 16 8.92 0.55 -6.59
C ALA A 16 8.48 1.99 -6.31
N MET A 17 7.17 2.20 -6.15
CA MET A 17 6.63 3.51 -5.78
C MET A 17 7.09 3.95 -4.39
N VAL A 18 7.11 3.03 -3.44
CA VAL A 18 7.60 3.30 -2.08
C VAL A 18 9.05 3.81 -2.15
N GLY A 19 9.89 3.15 -2.94
CA GLY A 19 11.27 3.59 -3.14
C GLY A 19 11.37 4.91 -3.88
N GLN A 20 10.55 5.10 -4.92
CA GLN A 20 10.55 6.30 -5.72
C GLN A 20 10.18 7.55 -4.90
N TYR A 21 9.18 7.42 -4.04
CA TYR A 21 8.73 8.52 -3.19
C TYR A 21 9.48 8.59 -1.86
N LYS A 22 10.46 7.70 -1.66
CA LYS A 22 11.26 7.65 -0.43
C LYS A 22 10.41 7.53 0.83
N ILE A 23 9.42 6.69 0.77
CA ILE A 23 8.52 6.46 1.89
C ILE A 23 9.14 5.44 2.85
N ASN A 24 9.12 5.75 4.14
CA ASN A 24 9.59 4.82 5.17
C ASN A 24 8.60 3.67 5.31
N GLU A 25 9.11 2.43 5.30
CA GLU A 25 8.26 1.23 5.43
C GLU A 25 7.48 1.22 6.73
N GLU A 26 8.09 1.65 7.82
CA GLU A 26 7.40 1.70 9.12
C GLU A 26 6.24 2.69 9.09
N VAL A 27 6.45 3.85 8.50
CA VAL A 27 5.41 4.86 8.33
C VAL A 27 4.29 4.30 7.46
N LEU A 28 4.66 3.62 6.38
CA LEU A 28 3.69 3.01 5.46
C LEU A 28 2.85 1.95 6.17
N ARG A 29 3.48 1.07 6.95
CA ARG A 29 2.78 0.04 7.71
C ARG A 29 1.80 0.67 8.70
N GLU A 30 2.23 1.69 9.41
CA GLU A 30 1.40 2.40 10.36
C GLU A 30 0.21 3.05 9.69
N TYR A 31 0.45 3.67 8.54
CA TYR A 31 -0.60 4.28 7.73
C TYR A 31 -1.63 3.24 7.28
N VAL A 32 -1.17 2.11 6.76
CA VAL A 32 -2.04 1.02 6.32
C VAL A 32 -2.87 0.50 7.50
N TYR A 33 -2.24 0.30 8.63
CA TYR A 33 -2.93 -0.18 9.83
C TYR A 33 -4.01 0.79 10.28
N ARG A 34 -3.72 2.07 10.30
CA ARG A 34 -4.68 3.10 10.73
C ARG A 34 -5.84 3.23 9.76
N GLN A 35 -5.57 3.14 8.48
CA GLN A 35 -6.60 3.33 7.45
C GLN A 35 -7.48 2.10 7.26
N PHE A 36 -6.88 0.92 7.31
CA PHE A 36 -7.56 -0.32 6.94
C PHE A 36 -7.55 -1.39 8.04
N GLY A 37 -6.81 -1.20 9.09
CA GLY A 37 -6.69 -2.19 10.14
C GLY A 37 -5.90 -3.43 9.75
N VAL A 38 -5.08 -3.34 8.71
CA VAL A 38 -4.26 -4.45 8.21
C VAL A 38 -2.85 -4.32 8.73
N SER A 39 -2.30 -5.41 9.26
CA SER A 39 -0.97 -5.41 9.84
C SER A 39 0.16 -5.58 8.81
N SER A 40 -0.17 -5.94 7.59
CA SER A 40 0.82 -6.18 6.53
C SER A 40 0.30 -5.72 5.19
N SER A 41 1.19 -5.14 4.37
CA SER A 41 0.83 -4.74 3.02
C SER A 41 0.42 -5.92 2.14
N LYS A 42 0.84 -7.14 2.50
CA LYS A 42 0.46 -8.35 1.77
C LYS A 42 -1.01 -8.71 1.97
N ASP A 43 -1.62 -8.21 3.04
CA ASP A 43 -3.01 -8.50 3.36
C ASP A 43 -3.97 -7.47 2.76
N LEU A 44 -3.44 -6.50 2.03
CA LEU A 44 -4.27 -5.50 1.36
C LEU A 44 -5.11 -6.14 0.25
N THR A 45 -6.35 -5.68 0.14
CA THR A 45 -7.17 -6.02 -1.02
C THR A 45 -6.76 -5.15 -2.20
N LEU A 46 -7.19 -5.54 -3.41
CA LEU A 46 -6.90 -4.74 -4.61
C LEU A 46 -7.43 -3.32 -4.49
N GLN A 47 -8.61 -3.17 -3.90
CA GLN A 47 -9.21 -1.85 -3.69
C GLN A 47 -8.37 -1.02 -2.72
N GLN A 48 -7.93 -1.61 -1.63
CA GLN A 48 -7.06 -0.94 -0.66
C GLN A 48 -5.71 -0.59 -1.27
N TYR A 49 -5.16 -1.50 -2.07
CA TYR A 49 -3.92 -1.25 -2.81
C TYR A 49 -4.03 -0.01 -3.68
N ASN A 50 -5.12 0.10 -4.45
CA ASN A 50 -5.33 1.26 -5.31
C ASN A 50 -5.46 2.55 -4.50
N ALA A 51 -6.14 2.50 -3.37
CA ALA A 51 -6.28 3.66 -2.48
C ALA A 51 -4.93 4.11 -1.92
N ILE A 52 -4.09 3.17 -1.48
CA ILE A 52 -2.76 3.47 -0.98
C ILE A 52 -1.88 4.07 -2.08
N CYS A 53 -1.91 3.50 -3.29
CA CYS A 53 -1.15 4.04 -4.41
C CYS A 53 -1.55 5.47 -4.72
N SER A 54 -2.84 5.76 -4.71
CA SER A 54 -3.34 7.12 -4.91
C SER A 54 -2.85 8.07 -3.82
N ASP A 55 -2.87 7.62 -2.56
CA ASP A 55 -2.39 8.42 -1.44
C ASP A 55 -0.88 8.68 -1.54
N MET A 56 -0.11 7.70 -1.98
CA MET A 56 1.33 7.89 -2.21
C MET A 56 1.60 8.92 -3.29
N GLU A 57 0.86 8.85 -4.40
CA GLU A 57 1.01 9.83 -5.48
C GLU A 57 0.62 11.24 -5.04
N ALA A 58 -0.35 11.34 -4.15
CA ALA A 58 -0.78 12.61 -3.60
C ALA A 58 0.13 13.13 -2.48
N GLY A 59 1.12 12.35 -2.06
CA GLY A 59 2.04 12.71 -0.99
C GLY A 59 1.42 12.66 0.39
N ARG A 60 0.37 11.88 0.57
CA ARG A 60 -0.31 11.76 1.87
C ARG A 60 0.35 10.76 2.81
N VAL A 61 1.13 9.84 2.24
CA VAL A 61 1.88 8.86 3.01
C VAL A 61 3.30 9.41 3.17
N ALA A 62 3.59 9.95 4.31
CA ALA A 62 4.91 10.50 4.57
C ALA A 62 5.31 10.29 6.01
#